data_9bfc73aad82a3237104c7695abdb9a92
#
_entry.id   9bfc73aad82a3237104c7695abdb9a92
#
_cell.length_a   1.000
_cell.length_b   1.000
_cell.length_c   1.000
_cell.angle_alpha   90.00
_cell.angle_beta   90.00
_cell.angle_gamma   90.00
#
_symmetry.space_group_name_H-M   'P 1'
#
loop_
_entity.id
_entity.type
_entity.pdbx_description
1 polymer ?
#
loop_
_entity_poly.entity_id
_entity_poly.type
_entity_poly.pdbx_seq_one_letter_code
_entity_poly.pdbx_strand_id
1 'polypeptide(L)'
;MYAVATFLVVAVITIAFTKLATGALVATGMPPELAAFQARSAFSGAGFTTTEAENVVNHPLRRRIIATTMFVGSLGTPTLVVTVLVGLIAPGPGSTTQRLLVTVSGFFLILMAILNRPVTAWLVRVGQRYASRRLTPALADERAELLVLSDRFSVQSVKLVAPVESIRSLRGLTQALPGATVLGVRRPGGEYIGEPPSDIDLGDGDELILYGHRDEVVL
;
A
#
# COMPACT_ATOMS: atom_id res chain seq x y z
N MET A 1 17.26 16.07 -30.21
CA MET A 1 17.20 14.63 -29.91
C MET A 1 17.30 14.33 -28.41
N TYR A 2 18.23 14.95 -27.64
CA TYR A 2 18.33 14.69 -26.18
C TYR A 2 17.04 14.98 -25.39
N ALA A 3 16.36 16.10 -25.64
CA ALA A 3 15.12 16.44 -24.95
C ALA A 3 14.00 15.41 -25.17
N VAL A 4 13.87 14.88 -26.41
CA VAL A 4 12.92 13.80 -26.72
C VAL A 4 13.27 12.52 -25.97
N ALA A 5 14.55 12.13 -25.96
CA ALA A 5 14.99 10.96 -25.22
C ALA A 5 14.77 11.13 -23.71
N THR A 6 15.06 12.30 -23.16
CA THR A 6 14.81 12.62 -21.74
C THR A 6 13.33 12.52 -21.43
N PHE A 7 12.43 13.07 -22.26
CA PHE A 7 10.99 12.94 -22.10
C PHE A 7 10.56 11.47 -22.02
N LEU A 8 11.00 10.65 -22.99
CA LEU A 8 10.62 9.23 -23.04
C LEU A 8 11.13 8.46 -21.81
N VAL A 9 12.36 8.73 -21.35
CA VAL A 9 12.93 8.12 -20.15
C VAL A 9 12.13 8.53 -18.90
N VAL A 10 11.82 9.82 -18.74
CA VAL A 10 11.03 10.30 -17.60
C VAL A 10 9.63 9.70 -17.64
N ALA A 11 8.99 9.59 -18.83
CA ALA A 11 7.70 8.95 -18.98
C ALA A 11 7.70 7.48 -18.55
N VAL A 12 8.73 6.72 -18.93
CA VAL A 12 8.89 5.31 -18.49
C VAL A 12 9.02 5.24 -16.98
N ILE A 13 9.90 6.06 -16.39
CA ILE A 13 10.14 6.07 -14.94
C ILE A 13 8.85 6.40 -14.18
N THR A 14 8.11 7.43 -14.58
CA THR A 14 6.88 7.86 -13.90
C THR A 14 5.79 6.81 -13.95
N ILE A 15 5.57 6.18 -15.10
CA ILE A 15 4.56 5.14 -15.25
C ILE A 15 4.98 3.87 -14.48
N ALA A 16 6.26 3.46 -14.59
CA ALA A 16 6.78 2.30 -13.86
C ALA A 16 6.67 2.53 -12.35
N PHE A 17 7.01 3.72 -11.85
CA PHE A 17 6.92 4.07 -10.44
C PHE A 17 5.48 3.96 -9.92
N THR A 18 4.49 4.46 -10.67
CA THR A 18 3.07 4.34 -10.30
C THR A 18 2.64 2.88 -10.18
N LYS A 19 3.12 1.98 -11.06
CA LYS A 19 2.85 0.54 -10.98
C LYS A 19 3.55 -0.12 -9.78
N LEU A 20 4.78 0.29 -9.47
CA LEU A 20 5.49 -0.17 -8.27
C LEU A 20 4.77 0.27 -6.99
N ALA A 21 4.32 1.53 -6.93
CA ALA A 21 3.52 2.04 -5.81
C ALA A 21 2.20 1.26 -5.65
N THR A 22 1.52 0.95 -6.76
CA THR A 22 0.34 0.05 -6.75
C THR A 22 0.68 -1.29 -6.10
N GLY A 23 1.78 -1.92 -6.51
CA GLY A 23 2.22 -3.19 -5.93
C GLY A 23 2.52 -3.10 -4.43
N ALA A 24 3.19 -2.02 -4.02
CA ALA A 24 3.49 -1.78 -2.62
C ALA A 24 2.21 -1.60 -1.76
N LEU A 25 1.19 -0.90 -2.28
CA LEU A 25 -0.10 -0.75 -1.62
C LEU A 25 -0.86 -2.08 -1.52
N VAL A 26 -0.83 -2.91 -2.58
CA VAL A 26 -1.44 -4.25 -2.53
C VAL A 26 -0.76 -5.12 -1.47
N ALA A 27 0.55 -5.01 -1.27
CA ALA A 27 1.27 -5.71 -0.21
C ALA A 27 0.81 -5.32 1.21
N THR A 28 0.16 -4.17 1.38
CA THR A 28 -0.47 -3.75 2.65
C THR A 28 -1.88 -4.30 2.85
N GLY A 29 -2.34 -5.24 2.02
CA GLY A 29 -3.69 -5.80 2.07
C GLY A 29 -4.76 -4.98 1.35
N MET A 30 -4.37 -3.96 0.56
CA MET A 30 -5.33 -3.16 -0.22
C MET A 30 -5.78 -3.93 -1.48
N PRO A 31 -7.10 -3.92 -1.82
CA PRO A 31 -7.58 -4.49 -3.09
C PRO A 31 -6.86 -3.88 -4.30
N PRO A 32 -6.49 -4.69 -5.32
CA PRO A 32 -5.66 -4.22 -6.45
C PRO A 32 -6.24 -3.04 -7.22
N GLU A 33 -7.56 -2.98 -7.39
CA GLU A 33 -8.25 -1.89 -8.10
C GLU A 33 -8.15 -0.58 -7.32
N LEU A 34 -8.40 -0.64 -6.00
CA LEU A 34 -8.29 0.51 -5.10
C LEU A 34 -6.84 0.98 -5.00
N ALA A 35 -5.88 0.07 -4.86
CA ALA A 35 -4.46 0.39 -4.84
C ALA A 35 -3.99 1.10 -6.12
N ALA A 36 -4.47 0.62 -7.29
CA ALA A 36 -4.16 1.25 -8.58
C ALA A 36 -4.79 2.64 -8.72
N PHE A 37 -6.00 2.83 -8.22
CA PHE A 37 -6.67 4.12 -8.19
C PHE A 37 -5.92 5.10 -7.28
N GLN A 38 -5.63 4.71 -6.05
CA GLN A 38 -4.94 5.56 -5.08
C GLN A 38 -3.50 5.92 -5.50
N ALA A 39 -2.75 4.96 -6.07
CA ALA A 39 -1.42 5.24 -6.60
C ALA A 39 -1.46 6.29 -7.73
N ARG A 40 -2.44 6.21 -8.64
CA ARG A 40 -2.62 7.19 -9.72
C ARG A 40 -3.05 8.56 -9.19
N SER A 41 -4.02 8.58 -8.26
CA SER A 41 -4.51 9.82 -7.63
C SER A 41 -3.40 10.54 -6.88
N ALA A 42 -2.61 9.80 -6.11
CA ALA A 42 -1.42 10.34 -5.42
C ALA A 42 -0.39 10.89 -6.40
N PHE A 43 -0.09 10.15 -7.46
CA PHE A 43 0.91 10.56 -8.46
C PHE A 43 0.48 11.82 -9.24
N SER A 44 -0.80 11.91 -9.63
CA SER A 44 -1.33 13.06 -10.38
C SER A 44 -1.57 14.30 -9.51
N GLY A 45 -1.56 14.16 -8.19
CA GLY A 45 -1.91 15.24 -7.27
C GLY A 45 -3.41 15.57 -7.21
N ALA A 46 -4.27 14.68 -7.76
CA ALA A 46 -5.72 14.89 -7.76
C ALA A 46 -6.34 14.88 -6.34
N GLY A 47 -5.64 14.24 -5.38
CA GLY A 47 -6.11 14.12 -4.00
C GLY A 47 -7.03 12.92 -3.78
N PHE A 48 -7.54 12.82 -2.55
CA PHE A 48 -8.40 11.72 -2.09
C PHE A 48 -9.70 12.29 -1.53
N THR A 49 -10.76 11.50 -1.61
CA THR A 49 -11.98 11.74 -0.83
C THR A 49 -11.72 11.49 0.66
N THR A 50 -12.61 11.98 1.54
CA THR A 50 -12.43 11.90 3.00
C THR A 50 -12.21 10.46 3.45
N THR A 51 -13.06 9.53 3.03
CA THR A 51 -12.99 8.10 3.39
C THR A 51 -11.71 7.42 2.84
N GLU A 52 -11.29 7.79 1.64
CA GLU A 52 -10.05 7.27 1.06
C GLU A 52 -8.81 7.80 1.77
N ALA A 53 -8.84 9.09 2.16
CA ALA A 53 -7.77 9.71 2.94
C ALA A 53 -7.60 9.04 4.30
N GLU A 54 -8.70 8.74 5.02
CA GLU A 54 -8.68 8.02 6.29
C GLU A 54 -8.03 6.65 6.17
N ASN A 55 -8.41 5.86 5.15
CA ASN A 55 -7.83 4.53 4.90
C ASN A 55 -6.31 4.56 4.61
N VAL A 56 -5.81 5.67 4.11
CA VAL A 56 -4.37 5.88 3.86
C VAL A 56 -3.66 6.37 5.11
N VAL A 57 -4.23 7.39 5.79
CA VAL A 57 -3.58 8.08 6.92
C VAL A 57 -3.51 7.18 8.15
N ASN A 58 -4.54 6.38 8.39
CA ASN A 58 -4.62 5.47 9.53
C ASN A 58 -3.67 4.26 9.44
N HIS A 59 -3.04 4.04 8.26
CA HIS A 59 -2.07 2.95 8.10
C HIS A 59 -0.68 3.54 7.82
N PRO A 60 0.29 3.41 8.73
CA PRO A 60 1.59 4.11 8.63
C PRO A 60 2.36 3.79 7.36
N LEU A 61 2.29 2.53 6.88
CA LEU A 61 2.96 2.13 5.64
C LEU A 61 2.28 2.71 4.40
N ARG A 62 0.94 2.69 4.35
CA ARG A 62 0.18 3.28 3.23
C ARG A 62 0.48 4.77 3.15
N ARG A 63 0.47 5.47 4.29
CA ARG A 63 0.83 6.89 4.39
C ARG A 63 2.21 7.18 3.81
N ARG A 64 3.23 6.37 4.15
CA ARG A 64 4.59 6.51 3.63
C ARG A 64 4.67 6.26 2.13
N ILE A 65 4.04 5.19 1.63
CA ILE A 65 4.00 4.87 0.19
C ILE A 65 3.33 6.00 -0.59
N ILE A 66 2.17 6.47 -0.13
CA ILE A 66 1.41 7.54 -0.77
C ILE A 66 2.17 8.87 -0.74
N ALA A 67 2.76 9.26 0.39
CA ALA A 67 3.57 10.48 0.50
C ALA A 67 4.76 10.46 -0.47
N THR A 68 5.45 9.32 -0.57
CA THR A 68 6.54 9.16 -1.55
C THR A 68 6.02 9.26 -2.99
N THR A 69 4.85 8.68 -3.26
CA THR A 69 4.23 8.73 -4.60
C THR A 69 3.82 10.15 -4.98
N MET A 70 3.26 10.91 -4.04
CA MET A 70 2.94 12.34 -4.22
C MET A 70 4.20 13.16 -4.51
N PHE A 71 5.28 12.92 -3.74
CA PHE A 71 6.54 13.62 -3.94
C PHE A 71 7.12 13.35 -5.33
N VAL A 72 7.18 12.09 -5.75
CA VAL A 72 7.67 11.72 -7.10
C VAL A 72 6.76 12.28 -8.19
N GLY A 73 5.44 12.27 -7.98
CA GLY A 73 4.47 12.84 -8.91
C GLY A 73 4.62 14.35 -9.08
N SER A 74 4.85 15.07 -7.98
CA SER A 74 5.04 16.53 -8.00
C SER A 74 6.30 16.97 -8.77
N LEU A 75 7.31 16.12 -8.85
CA LEU A 75 8.51 16.34 -9.67
C LEU A 75 8.34 15.83 -11.10
N GLY A 76 7.72 14.66 -11.26
CA GLY A 76 7.59 13.97 -12.54
C GLY A 76 6.71 14.69 -13.55
N THR A 77 5.53 15.17 -13.10
CA THR A 77 4.58 15.84 -13.99
C THR A 77 5.12 17.14 -14.60
N PRO A 78 5.66 18.10 -13.81
CA PRO A 78 6.27 19.30 -14.39
C PRO A 78 7.48 18.99 -15.29
N THR A 79 8.29 18.01 -14.91
CA THR A 79 9.45 17.59 -15.72
C THR A 79 9.03 17.08 -17.09
N LEU A 80 7.95 16.30 -17.18
CA LEU A 80 7.38 15.86 -18.45
C LEU A 80 6.94 17.04 -19.32
N VAL A 81 6.24 18.01 -18.73
CA VAL A 81 5.78 19.21 -19.48
C VAL A 81 6.98 20.00 -20.00
N VAL A 82 7.95 20.30 -19.14
CA VAL A 82 9.14 21.07 -19.51
C VAL A 82 9.96 20.35 -20.58
N THR A 83 10.16 19.04 -20.46
CA THR A 83 10.95 18.29 -21.46
C THR A 83 10.27 18.22 -22.82
N VAL A 84 8.92 18.16 -22.88
CA VAL A 84 8.19 18.27 -24.15
C VAL A 84 8.37 19.66 -24.76
N LEU A 85 8.15 20.72 -23.99
CA LEU A 85 8.27 22.11 -24.47
C LEU A 85 9.70 22.38 -24.99
N VAL A 86 10.73 22.02 -24.21
CA VAL A 86 12.14 22.13 -24.63
C VAL A 86 12.40 21.30 -25.88
N GLY A 87 11.85 20.08 -25.97
CA GLY A 87 11.99 19.22 -27.16
C GLY A 87 11.43 19.80 -28.45
N LEU A 88 10.36 20.61 -28.34
CA LEU A 88 9.73 21.26 -29.48
C LEU A 88 10.42 22.57 -29.87
N ILE A 89 10.83 23.39 -28.90
CA ILE A 89 11.33 24.76 -29.10
C ILE A 89 12.84 24.78 -29.34
N ALA A 90 13.62 23.92 -28.64
CA ALA A 90 15.07 23.97 -28.71
C ALA A 90 15.61 23.65 -30.10
N PRO A 91 16.62 24.38 -30.58
CA PRO A 91 17.30 24.07 -31.86
C PRO A 91 17.92 22.68 -31.79
N GLY A 92 17.82 21.93 -32.90
CA GLY A 92 18.37 20.57 -32.97
C GLY A 92 18.14 19.92 -34.32
N PRO A 93 18.76 18.77 -34.60
CA PRO A 93 18.66 18.08 -35.86
C PRO A 93 17.21 17.64 -36.16
N GLY A 94 16.80 17.78 -37.41
CA GLY A 94 15.47 17.44 -37.88
C GLY A 94 14.45 18.59 -37.76
N SER A 95 13.37 18.48 -38.53
CA SER A 95 12.26 19.44 -38.46
C SER A 95 11.47 19.29 -37.17
N THR A 96 10.78 20.34 -36.74
CA THR A 96 9.88 20.29 -35.53
C THR A 96 8.84 19.19 -35.68
N THR A 97 8.32 18.97 -36.91
CA THR A 97 7.37 17.89 -37.19
C THR A 97 7.98 16.50 -36.96
N GLN A 98 9.22 16.27 -37.41
CA GLN A 98 9.88 14.99 -37.14
C GLN A 98 10.08 14.73 -35.64
N ARG A 99 10.47 15.75 -34.89
CA ARG A 99 10.65 15.61 -33.42
C ARG A 99 9.32 15.32 -32.73
N LEU A 100 8.25 16.00 -33.14
CA LEU A 100 6.90 15.75 -32.64
C LEU A 100 6.47 14.32 -32.94
N LEU A 101 6.63 13.84 -34.17
CA LEU A 101 6.30 12.47 -34.56
C LEU A 101 7.07 11.42 -33.73
N VAL A 102 8.38 11.62 -33.56
CA VAL A 102 9.21 10.71 -32.76
C VAL A 102 8.78 10.73 -31.29
N THR A 103 8.46 11.90 -30.75
CA THR A 103 8.00 12.01 -29.34
C THR A 103 6.66 11.32 -29.14
N VAL A 104 5.68 11.58 -30.01
CA VAL A 104 4.33 11.00 -29.93
C VAL A 104 4.37 9.48 -30.16
N SER A 105 5.06 9.02 -31.22
CA SER A 105 5.16 7.59 -31.51
C SER A 105 5.93 6.85 -30.43
N GLY A 106 7.04 7.40 -29.92
CA GLY A 106 7.80 6.83 -28.82
C GLY A 106 7.00 6.74 -27.53
N PHE A 107 6.24 7.80 -27.20
CA PHE A 107 5.34 7.79 -26.04
C PHE A 107 4.24 6.74 -26.19
N PHE A 108 3.62 6.64 -27.36
CA PHE A 108 2.58 5.65 -27.64
C PHE A 108 3.12 4.21 -27.54
N LEU A 109 4.31 3.93 -28.06
CA LEU A 109 4.96 2.63 -27.93
C LEU A 109 5.26 2.27 -26.47
N ILE A 110 5.77 3.22 -25.69
CA ILE A 110 6.00 3.05 -24.24
C ILE A 110 4.68 2.77 -23.52
N LEU A 111 3.65 3.56 -23.81
CA LEU A 111 2.33 3.37 -23.21
C LEU A 111 1.77 1.98 -23.55
N MET A 112 1.86 1.55 -24.81
CA MET A 112 1.42 0.22 -25.26
C MET A 112 2.22 -0.90 -24.55
N ALA A 113 3.54 -0.74 -24.42
CA ALA A 113 4.39 -1.72 -23.74
C ALA A 113 4.05 -1.84 -22.24
N ILE A 114 3.80 -0.73 -21.55
CA ILE A 114 3.51 -0.71 -20.11
C ILE A 114 2.04 -1.09 -19.82
N LEU A 115 1.12 -0.80 -20.74
CA LEU A 115 -0.27 -1.28 -20.64
C LEU A 115 -0.40 -2.77 -20.94
N ASN A 116 0.63 -3.39 -21.50
CA ASN A 116 0.65 -4.82 -21.72
C ASN A 116 0.54 -5.58 -20.38
N ARG A 117 -0.45 -6.46 -20.29
CA ARG A 117 -0.79 -7.20 -19.04
C ARG A 117 0.41 -7.87 -18.35
N PRO A 118 1.33 -8.59 -19.05
CA PRO A 118 2.48 -9.22 -18.41
C PRO A 118 3.46 -8.21 -17.81
N VAL A 119 3.72 -7.08 -18.48
CA VAL A 119 4.63 -6.03 -17.99
C VAL A 119 4.03 -5.36 -16.74
N THR A 120 2.76 -4.99 -16.80
CA THR A 120 2.05 -4.43 -15.63
C THR A 120 2.05 -5.40 -14.46
N ALA A 121 1.73 -6.68 -14.68
CA ALA A 121 1.73 -7.69 -13.64
C ALA A 121 3.13 -7.93 -13.04
N TRP A 122 4.17 -7.84 -13.86
CA TRP A 122 5.55 -7.94 -13.39
C TRP A 122 5.94 -6.75 -12.52
N LEU A 123 5.66 -5.51 -12.94
CA LEU A 123 5.94 -4.30 -12.15
C LEU A 123 5.22 -4.31 -10.81
N VAL A 124 3.93 -4.68 -10.79
CA VAL A 124 3.14 -4.80 -9.56
C VAL A 124 3.73 -5.87 -8.64
N ARG A 125 4.10 -7.05 -9.17
CA ARG A 125 4.76 -8.11 -8.37
C ARG A 125 6.11 -7.68 -7.81
N VAL A 126 6.91 -6.91 -8.55
CA VAL A 126 8.18 -6.36 -8.05
C VAL A 126 7.90 -5.40 -6.90
N GLY A 127 6.92 -4.50 -7.05
CA GLY A 127 6.48 -3.59 -5.99
C GLY A 127 6.02 -4.33 -4.74
N GLN A 128 5.22 -5.39 -4.89
CA GLN A 128 4.78 -6.25 -3.80
C GLN A 128 5.97 -6.93 -3.09
N ARG A 129 6.89 -7.55 -3.86
CA ARG A 129 8.07 -8.22 -3.29
C ARG A 129 9.00 -7.25 -2.56
N TYR A 130 9.19 -6.05 -3.09
CA TYR A 130 10.01 -5.04 -2.43
C TYR A 130 9.35 -4.59 -1.11
N ALA A 131 8.05 -4.30 -1.16
CA ALA A 131 7.28 -3.92 0.02
C ALA A 131 7.27 -5.02 1.07
N SER A 132 6.95 -6.27 0.71
CA SER A 132 6.93 -7.38 1.65
C SER A 132 8.30 -7.63 2.30
N ARG A 133 9.40 -7.58 1.55
CA ARG A 133 10.75 -7.79 2.11
C ARG A 133 11.23 -6.69 3.07
N ARG A 134 10.85 -5.44 2.82
CA ARG A 134 11.32 -4.29 3.60
C ARG A 134 10.34 -3.86 4.69
N LEU A 135 9.06 -4.17 4.51
CA LEU A 135 7.98 -3.66 5.36
C LEU A 135 7.41 -4.74 6.27
N THR A 136 7.56 -6.03 5.95
CA THR A 136 7.10 -7.15 6.79
C THR A 136 7.76 -7.15 8.20
N PRO A 137 9.06 -6.83 8.37
CA PRO A 137 9.64 -6.70 9.72
C PRO A 137 8.99 -5.56 10.53
N ALA A 138 8.61 -4.46 9.86
CA ALA A 138 7.93 -3.34 10.51
C ALA A 138 6.45 -3.62 10.80
N LEU A 139 5.83 -4.59 10.10
CA LEU A 139 4.46 -5.03 10.35
C LEU A 139 4.39 -6.13 11.42
N ALA A 140 5.46 -6.90 11.59
CA ALA A 140 5.53 -7.94 12.62
C ALA A 140 5.67 -7.35 14.03
N ASP A 141 6.16 -6.11 14.14
CA ASP A 141 6.31 -5.38 15.41
C ASP A 141 5.14 -4.39 15.67
N GLU A 142 4.33 -4.12 14.67
CA GLU A 142 3.08 -3.37 14.81
C GLU A 142 1.93 -4.37 14.99
N ARG A 143 1.47 -4.53 16.22
CA ARG A 143 0.13 -5.03 16.52
C ARG A 143 -0.80 -4.37 15.52
N ALA A 144 -1.50 -5.15 14.71
CA ALA A 144 -2.36 -4.59 13.69
C ALA A 144 -3.52 -3.86 14.37
N GLU A 145 -3.34 -2.57 14.62
CA GLU A 145 -4.37 -1.70 15.16
C GLU A 145 -5.44 -1.57 14.07
N LEU A 146 -6.54 -2.31 14.22
CA LEU A 146 -7.59 -2.41 13.21
C LEU A 146 -8.47 -1.18 13.18
N LEU A 147 -8.72 -0.58 14.35
CA LEU A 147 -9.57 0.59 14.49
C LEU A 147 -9.22 1.36 15.76
N VAL A 148 -8.93 2.65 15.64
CA VAL A 148 -8.77 3.57 16.76
C VAL A 148 -10.12 4.26 17.01
N LEU A 149 -10.73 3.99 18.15
CA LEU A 149 -12.02 4.57 18.53
C LEU A 149 -11.88 5.88 19.30
N SER A 150 -10.75 6.02 20.03
CA SER A 150 -10.35 7.24 20.73
C SER A 150 -8.87 7.18 21.08
N ASP A 151 -8.31 8.26 21.64
CA ASP A 151 -6.89 8.29 22.05
C ASP A 151 -6.50 7.17 23.04
N ARG A 152 -7.47 6.54 23.68
CA ARG A 152 -7.24 5.52 24.72
C ARG A 152 -7.73 4.13 24.34
N PHE A 153 -8.70 3.97 23.43
CA PHE A 153 -9.30 2.68 23.10
C PHE A 153 -9.12 2.34 21.63
N SER A 154 -8.71 1.12 21.37
CA SER A 154 -8.55 0.60 20.03
C SER A 154 -9.02 -0.85 19.90
N VAL A 155 -9.33 -1.25 18.67
CA VAL A 155 -9.49 -2.64 18.28
C VAL A 155 -8.16 -3.10 17.70
N GLN A 156 -7.58 -4.13 18.31
CA GLN A 156 -6.28 -4.66 17.91
C GLN A 156 -6.42 -6.12 17.49
N SER A 157 -5.65 -6.52 16.50
CA SER A 157 -5.47 -7.92 16.15
C SER A 157 -4.15 -8.42 16.72
N VAL A 158 -4.22 -9.51 17.48
CA VAL A 158 -3.05 -10.15 18.09
C VAL A 158 -3.00 -11.60 17.65
N LYS A 159 -1.90 -11.99 17.02
CA LYS A 159 -1.67 -13.37 16.61
C LYS A 159 -1.05 -14.15 17.76
N LEU A 160 -1.69 -15.24 18.15
CA LEU A 160 -1.17 -16.16 19.15
C LEU A 160 0.00 -16.97 18.58
N VAL A 161 1.11 -16.95 19.29
CA VAL A 161 2.28 -17.78 18.99
C VAL A 161 2.55 -18.65 20.21
N ALA A 162 2.38 -19.96 20.07
CA ALA A 162 2.60 -20.96 21.11
C ALA A 162 1.93 -20.59 22.48
N PRO A 163 0.57 -20.55 22.54
CA PRO A 163 -0.13 -20.12 23.76
C PRO A 163 0.21 -21.03 24.94
N VAL A 164 0.57 -20.38 26.05
CA VAL A 164 0.80 -21.06 27.32
C VAL A 164 -0.52 -21.68 27.81
N GLU A 165 -0.45 -22.76 28.59
CA GLU A 165 -1.62 -23.53 29.06
C GLU A 165 -2.70 -22.66 29.75
N SER A 166 -2.30 -21.57 30.43
CA SER A 166 -3.19 -20.60 31.06
C SER A 166 -4.00 -19.74 30.08
N ILE A 167 -3.59 -19.66 28.81
CA ILE A 167 -4.19 -18.80 27.77
C ILE A 167 -4.87 -19.65 26.67
N ARG A 168 -4.91 -20.97 26.83
CA ARG A 168 -5.55 -21.87 25.86
C ARG A 168 -7.06 -21.75 25.77
N SER A 169 -7.71 -21.11 26.73
CA SER A 169 -9.14 -20.83 26.66
C SER A 169 -9.40 -19.33 26.75
N LEU A 170 -10.51 -18.90 26.15
CA LEU A 170 -10.92 -17.49 26.19
C LEU A 170 -11.11 -17.00 27.62
N ARG A 171 -11.58 -17.89 28.53
CA ARG A 171 -11.72 -17.58 29.96
C ARG A 171 -10.36 -17.28 30.60
N GLY A 172 -9.33 -18.08 30.30
CA GLY A 172 -7.97 -17.83 30.80
C GLY A 172 -7.40 -16.53 30.28
N LEU A 173 -7.62 -16.25 29.00
CA LEU A 173 -7.19 -15.00 28.36
C LEU A 173 -7.88 -13.77 28.99
N THR A 174 -9.19 -13.82 29.22
CA THR A 174 -9.95 -12.71 29.84
C THR A 174 -9.50 -12.45 31.29
N GLN A 175 -9.06 -13.49 32.01
CA GLN A 175 -8.46 -13.33 33.34
C GLN A 175 -7.07 -12.71 33.29
N ALA A 176 -6.30 -13.02 32.26
CA ALA A 176 -4.95 -12.47 32.05
C ALA A 176 -4.99 -11.00 31.58
N LEU A 177 -6.06 -10.58 30.90
CA LEU A 177 -6.23 -9.25 30.33
C LEU A 177 -7.55 -8.61 30.79
N PRO A 178 -7.66 -8.16 32.04
CA PRO A 178 -8.91 -7.67 32.62
C PRO A 178 -9.47 -6.40 31.95
N GLY A 179 -8.65 -5.67 31.19
CA GLY A 179 -9.04 -4.46 30.42
C GLY A 179 -9.39 -4.71 28.96
N ALA A 180 -9.32 -5.96 28.48
CA ALA A 180 -9.56 -6.28 27.09
C ALA A 180 -10.80 -7.18 26.91
N THR A 181 -11.60 -6.87 25.88
CA THR A 181 -12.74 -7.68 25.44
C THR A 181 -12.40 -8.36 24.10
N VAL A 182 -12.58 -9.69 24.03
CA VAL A 182 -12.39 -10.43 22.78
C VAL A 182 -13.63 -10.28 21.91
N LEU A 183 -13.50 -9.66 20.75
CA LEU A 183 -14.59 -9.49 19.79
C LEU A 183 -14.72 -10.70 18.85
N GLY A 184 -13.63 -11.39 18.58
CA GLY A 184 -13.64 -12.54 17.69
C GLY A 184 -12.30 -13.24 17.63
N VAL A 185 -12.34 -14.45 17.06
CA VAL A 185 -11.17 -15.29 16.80
C VAL A 185 -11.15 -15.65 15.31
N ARG A 186 -10.02 -15.42 14.66
CA ARG A 186 -9.80 -15.86 13.29
C ARG A 186 -8.82 -17.03 13.28
N ARG A 187 -9.26 -18.16 12.74
CA ARG A 187 -8.43 -19.36 12.59
C ARG A 187 -7.40 -19.21 11.47
N PRO A 188 -6.29 -19.95 11.50
CA PRO A 188 -5.30 -19.93 10.41
C PRO A 188 -5.89 -20.27 9.03
N GLY A 189 -7.00 -21.01 8.98
CA GLY A 189 -7.74 -21.32 7.77
C GLY A 189 -8.64 -20.22 7.22
N GLY A 190 -8.67 -19.04 7.87
CA GLY A 190 -9.47 -17.87 7.47
C GLY A 190 -10.90 -17.85 8.02
N GLU A 191 -11.33 -18.88 8.74
CA GLU A 191 -12.62 -18.92 9.43
C GLU A 191 -12.64 -17.87 10.55
N TYR A 192 -13.70 -17.06 10.59
CA TYR A 192 -13.91 -16.05 11.63
C TYR A 192 -15.07 -16.43 12.54
N ILE A 193 -14.81 -16.48 13.85
CA ILE A 193 -15.78 -16.76 14.90
C ILE A 193 -16.00 -15.48 15.68
N GLY A 194 -17.15 -14.81 15.44
CA GLY A 194 -17.57 -13.63 16.20
C GLY A 194 -18.22 -14.05 17.53
N GLU A 195 -18.02 -13.25 18.57
CA GLU A 195 -18.53 -13.55 19.92
C GLU A 195 -18.21 -14.99 20.37
N PRO A 196 -16.92 -15.38 20.39
CA PRO A 196 -16.54 -16.75 20.66
C PRO A 196 -16.97 -17.17 22.08
N PRO A 197 -17.43 -18.42 22.25
CA PRO A 197 -17.81 -18.93 23.58
C PRO A 197 -16.59 -18.97 24.51
N SER A 198 -16.82 -18.77 25.82
CA SER A 198 -15.75 -18.63 26.83
C SER A 198 -14.86 -19.86 26.99
N ASP A 199 -15.32 -21.01 26.53
CA ASP A 199 -14.65 -22.32 26.56
C ASP A 199 -13.96 -22.69 25.25
N ILE A 200 -13.94 -21.79 24.26
CA ILE A 200 -13.27 -22.04 22.98
C ILE A 200 -11.78 -22.28 23.20
N ASP A 201 -11.26 -23.35 22.61
CA ASP A 201 -9.83 -23.62 22.59
C ASP A 201 -9.11 -22.71 21.60
N LEU A 202 -8.06 -22.04 22.09
CA LEU A 202 -7.19 -21.16 21.32
C LEU A 202 -5.90 -21.93 20.95
N GLY A 203 -5.62 -21.99 19.64
CA GLY A 203 -4.47 -22.68 19.07
C GLY A 203 -3.36 -21.75 18.61
N ASP A 204 -2.24 -22.37 18.24
CA ASP A 204 -1.13 -21.66 17.61
C ASP A 204 -1.54 -21.12 16.22
N GLY A 205 -1.23 -19.86 15.99
CA GLY A 205 -1.58 -19.17 14.75
C GLY A 205 -2.98 -18.57 14.72
N ASP A 206 -3.80 -18.72 15.75
CA ASP A 206 -5.08 -18.03 15.90
C ASP A 206 -4.84 -16.52 16.03
N GLU A 207 -5.68 -15.74 15.39
CA GLU A 207 -5.66 -14.29 15.44
C GLU A 207 -6.85 -13.80 16.26
N LEU A 208 -6.55 -13.18 17.40
CA LEU A 208 -7.54 -12.62 18.32
C LEU A 208 -7.85 -11.17 17.93
N ILE A 209 -9.13 -10.83 17.85
CA ILE A 209 -9.57 -9.45 17.69
C ILE A 209 -10.01 -8.94 19.05
N LEU A 210 -9.22 -8.05 19.63
CA LEU A 210 -9.36 -7.53 20.99
C LEU A 210 -9.79 -6.07 20.96
N TYR A 211 -10.72 -5.70 21.81
CA TYR A 211 -11.08 -4.32 22.13
C TYR A 211 -10.60 -4.00 23.55
N GLY A 212 -9.87 -2.92 23.73
CA GLY A 212 -9.37 -2.53 25.04
C GLY A 212 -8.58 -1.23 25.02
N HIS A 213 -8.06 -0.90 26.20
CA HIS A 213 -7.17 0.24 26.37
C HIS A 213 -5.85 -0.03 25.65
N ARG A 214 -5.35 0.96 24.91
CA ARG A 214 -4.18 0.83 24.02
C ARG A 214 -2.91 0.33 24.73
N ASP A 215 -2.74 0.71 25.99
CA ASP A 215 -1.55 0.38 26.80
C ASP A 215 -1.70 -0.91 27.62
N GLU A 216 -2.92 -1.46 27.75
CA GLU A 216 -3.21 -2.63 28.59
C GLU A 216 -3.31 -3.94 27.79
N VAL A 217 -3.49 -3.88 26.49
CA VAL A 217 -3.51 -5.06 25.62
C VAL A 217 -2.06 -5.50 25.29
N VAL A 218 -1.34 -5.98 26.31
CA VAL A 218 0.03 -6.51 26.21
C VAL A 218 -0.01 -8.00 26.53
N LEU A 219 0.10 -8.85 25.49
CA LEU A 219 0.33 -10.30 25.61
C LEU A 219 1.82 -10.60 25.50
#